data_f6e20c025d4315e9507fe362c889a114
#
_entry.id   f6e20c025d4315e9507fe362c889a114
#
_cell.length_a   1.000
_cell.length_b   1.000
_cell.length_c   1.000
_cell.angle_alpha   90.00
_cell.angle_beta   90.00
_cell.angle_gamma   90.00
#
_symmetry.space_group_name_H-M   'P 1'
#
loop_
_entity.id
_entity.type
_entity.pdbx_description
1 polymer ?
#
loop_
_entity_poly.entity_id
_entity_poly.type
_entity_poly.pdbx_seq_one_letter_code
_entity_poly.pdbx_strand_id
1 'polypeptide(L)'
;LHVRSRRQRQMCIRDSDDAMDVIQDENTEDFSKMAAIAPNEESYFRTGIFKHAKSRIVWLLILMISATITQIITNRYEAAFAAVPLLVSFMPMIMDTGGNCGAQSSTLIIRGIALDEIHFSDFFKVVFKEFRISIIVSSVLAVVNGVRIYIMYQHKCDYPFMLALTIALSIIATVILSKVIGSMLPMLAKKCRLDPAIMATPLITTIVDCCSLFLYFNIATIVFSHIGIL
;
A
#
# COMPACT_ATOMS: atom_id res chain seq x y z
N LEU A 1 -48.09 8.04 -33.68
CA LEU A 1 -47.06 8.78 -32.93
C LEU A 1 -46.81 8.21 -31.54
N HIS A 2 -47.84 7.83 -30.78
CA HIS A 2 -47.72 7.29 -29.42
C HIS A 2 -47.02 5.91 -29.30
N VAL A 3 -47.18 5.03 -30.29
CA VAL A 3 -46.60 3.68 -30.28
C VAL A 3 -45.08 3.72 -30.55
N ARG A 4 -44.60 4.63 -31.38
CA ARG A 4 -43.15 4.84 -31.58
C ARG A 4 -42.46 5.36 -30.31
N SER A 5 -43.09 6.26 -29.59
CA SER A 5 -42.59 6.82 -28.33
C SER A 5 -42.42 5.77 -27.23
N ARG A 6 -43.37 4.83 -27.09
CA ARG A 6 -43.25 3.72 -26.10
C ARG A 6 -42.12 2.75 -26.42
N ARG A 7 -41.98 2.32 -27.71
CA ARG A 7 -40.88 1.43 -28.13
C ARG A 7 -39.51 2.12 -27.94
N GLN A 8 -39.41 3.38 -28.26
CA GLN A 8 -38.19 4.15 -28.09
C GLN A 8 -37.81 4.33 -26.64
N ARG A 9 -38.78 4.54 -25.72
CA ARG A 9 -38.58 4.58 -24.28
C ARG A 9 -38.13 3.24 -23.70
N GLN A 10 -38.76 2.14 -24.12
CA GLN A 10 -38.38 0.79 -23.69
C GLN A 10 -36.99 0.40 -24.19
N MET A 11 -36.61 0.83 -25.40
CA MET A 11 -35.28 0.61 -25.95
C MET A 11 -34.21 1.41 -25.15
N CYS A 12 -34.48 2.70 -24.88
CA CYS A 12 -33.57 3.51 -24.04
C CYS A 12 -33.42 3.02 -22.61
N ILE A 13 -34.50 2.49 -21.99
CA ILE A 13 -34.42 1.90 -20.63
C ILE A 13 -33.56 0.64 -20.67
N ARG A 14 -33.77 -0.26 -21.63
CA ARG A 14 -33.01 -1.48 -21.80
C ARG A 14 -31.52 -1.20 -22.03
N ASP A 15 -31.18 -0.25 -22.88
CA ASP A 15 -29.80 0.15 -23.15
C ASP A 15 -29.15 0.78 -21.92
N SER A 16 -29.92 1.48 -21.07
CA SER A 16 -29.43 2.01 -19.80
C SER A 16 -29.23 0.92 -18.76
N ASP A 17 -30.11 -0.08 -18.68
CA ASP A 17 -29.98 -1.22 -17.78
C ASP A 17 -28.77 -2.08 -18.21
N ASP A 18 -28.61 -2.37 -19.50
CA ASP A 18 -27.45 -3.10 -20.04
C ASP A 18 -26.13 -2.35 -19.72
N ALA A 19 -26.12 -1.01 -19.81
CA ALA A 19 -24.94 -0.21 -19.45
C ALA A 19 -24.65 -0.23 -17.93
N MET A 20 -25.68 -0.26 -17.09
CA MET A 20 -25.52 -0.38 -15.64
C MET A 20 -24.96 -1.74 -15.24
N ASP A 21 -25.40 -2.82 -15.89
CA ASP A 21 -24.90 -4.17 -15.66
C ASP A 21 -23.39 -4.25 -16.00
N VAL A 22 -22.97 -3.68 -17.15
CA VAL A 22 -21.55 -3.63 -17.52
C VAL A 22 -20.73 -2.84 -16.50
N ILE A 23 -21.23 -1.68 -16.04
CA ILE A 23 -20.54 -0.88 -15.01
C ILE A 23 -20.42 -1.66 -13.69
N GLN A 24 -21.45 -2.42 -13.32
CA GLN A 24 -21.45 -3.22 -12.10
C GLN A 24 -20.45 -4.38 -12.20
N ASP A 25 -20.38 -5.05 -13.33
CA ASP A 25 -19.45 -6.15 -13.59
C ASP A 25 -17.99 -5.65 -13.56
N GLU A 26 -17.69 -4.55 -14.25
CA GLU A 26 -16.38 -3.90 -14.25
C GLU A 26 -15.96 -3.48 -12.82
N ASN A 27 -16.86 -2.84 -12.06
CA ASN A 27 -16.59 -2.47 -10.68
C ASN A 27 -16.31 -3.71 -9.80
N THR A 28 -17.07 -4.79 -9.98
CA THR A 28 -16.89 -6.04 -9.22
C THR A 28 -15.55 -6.69 -9.54
N GLU A 29 -15.16 -6.67 -10.81
CA GLU A 29 -13.85 -7.15 -11.26
C GLU A 29 -12.72 -6.33 -10.64
N ASP A 30 -12.81 -5.01 -10.70
CA ASP A 30 -11.82 -4.09 -10.14
C ASP A 30 -11.68 -4.26 -8.62
N PHE A 31 -12.79 -4.36 -7.88
CA PHE A 31 -12.75 -4.66 -6.43
C PHE A 31 -12.06 -5.99 -6.13
N SER A 32 -12.32 -7.01 -6.93
CA SER A 32 -11.69 -8.33 -6.76
C SER A 32 -10.18 -8.25 -7.00
N LYS A 33 -9.75 -7.58 -8.07
CA LYS A 33 -8.33 -7.36 -8.39
C LYS A 33 -7.63 -6.55 -7.32
N MET A 34 -8.26 -5.47 -6.83
CA MET A 34 -7.73 -4.63 -5.75
C MET A 34 -7.57 -5.38 -4.43
N ALA A 35 -8.35 -6.43 -4.19
CA ALA A 35 -8.23 -7.32 -3.04
C ALA A 35 -7.29 -8.52 -3.30
N ALA A 36 -6.63 -8.59 -4.46
CA ALA A 36 -5.82 -9.73 -4.89
C ALA A 36 -6.60 -11.06 -4.91
N ILE A 37 -7.83 -11.01 -5.41
CA ILE A 37 -8.71 -12.16 -5.58
C ILE A 37 -9.01 -12.30 -7.07
N ALA A 38 -8.94 -13.52 -7.62
CA ALA A 38 -9.36 -13.73 -9.00
C ALA A 38 -10.86 -13.45 -9.15
N PRO A 39 -11.28 -12.63 -10.15
CA PRO A 39 -12.67 -12.27 -10.34
C PRO A 39 -13.59 -13.52 -10.50
N ASN A 40 -14.80 -13.42 -10.01
CA ASN A 40 -15.81 -14.46 -10.13
C ASN A 40 -17.18 -13.81 -10.33
N GLU A 41 -17.83 -14.15 -11.43
CA GLU A 41 -19.15 -13.63 -11.81
C GLU A 41 -20.30 -14.26 -11.00
N GLU A 42 -20.06 -15.41 -10.31
CA GLU A 42 -21.07 -16.07 -9.54
C GLU A 42 -21.30 -15.39 -8.19
N SER A 43 -22.55 -15.40 -7.73
CA SER A 43 -22.87 -14.87 -6.41
C SER A 43 -22.17 -15.66 -5.30
N TYR A 44 -21.79 -14.98 -4.20
CA TYR A 44 -21.03 -15.53 -3.08
C TYR A 44 -21.56 -16.89 -2.57
N PHE A 45 -22.88 -17.03 -2.41
CA PHE A 45 -23.50 -18.24 -1.88
C PHE A 45 -23.63 -19.38 -2.92
N ARG A 46 -23.56 -19.08 -4.21
CA ARG A 46 -23.60 -20.09 -5.28
C ARG A 46 -22.23 -20.66 -5.58
N THR A 47 -21.18 -19.88 -5.34
CA THR A 47 -19.81 -20.32 -5.58
C THR A 47 -19.41 -21.38 -4.57
N GLY A 48 -18.96 -22.53 -5.05
CA GLY A 48 -18.47 -23.61 -4.19
C GLY A 48 -17.20 -23.24 -3.41
N ILE A 49 -17.05 -23.80 -2.20
CA ILE A 49 -15.94 -23.51 -1.28
C ILE A 49 -14.57 -23.70 -1.94
N PHE A 50 -14.40 -24.77 -2.71
CA PHE A 50 -13.13 -25.04 -3.42
C PHE A 50 -12.80 -24.00 -4.49
N LYS A 51 -13.82 -23.46 -5.19
CA LYS A 51 -13.62 -22.40 -6.18
C LYS A 51 -13.20 -21.11 -5.51
N HIS A 52 -13.85 -20.76 -4.39
CA HIS A 52 -13.43 -19.63 -3.56
C HIS A 52 -12.01 -19.76 -3.00
N ALA A 53 -11.64 -20.94 -2.52
CA ALA A 53 -10.29 -21.19 -2.03
C ALA A 53 -9.25 -21.03 -3.15
N LYS A 54 -9.49 -21.64 -4.31
CA LYS A 54 -8.59 -21.59 -5.47
C LYS A 54 -8.35 -20.18 -5.96
N SER A 55 -9.38 -19.32 -6.03
CA SER A 55 -9.25 -17.93 -6.49
C SER A 55 -8.38 -17.06 -5.58
N ARG A 56 -8.19 -17.46 -4.32
CA ARG A 56 -7.38 -16.74 -3.31
C ARG A 56 -5.99 -17.33 -3.13
N ILE A 57 -5.86 -18.67 -3.14
CA ILE A 57 -4.63 -19.38 -2.82
C ILE A 57 -3.48 -18.97 -3.73
N VAL A 58 -3.70 -18.87 -5.03
CA VAL A 58 -2.64 -18.54 -6.00
C VAL A 58 -1.97 -17.22 -5.65
N TRP A 59 -2.77 -16.20 -5.36
CA TRP A 59 -2.25 -14.88 -5.02
C TRP A 59 -1.59 -14.85 -3.65
N LEU A 60 -2.18 -15.52 -2.67
CA LEU A 60 -1.59 -15.65 -1.33
C LEU A 60 -0.25 -16.36 -1.34
N LEU A 61 -0.05 -17.35 -2.21
CA LEU A 61 1.24 -18.02 -2.40
C LEU A 61 2.30 -17.06 -2.98
N ILE A 62 1.92 -16.22 -3.95
CA ILE A 62 2.82 -15.20 -4.48
C ILE A 62 3.24 -14.21 -3.38
N LEU A 63 2.29 -13.74 -2.58
CA LEU A 63 2.57 -12.84 -1.45
C LEU A 63 3.43 -13.52 -0.38
N MET A 64 3.22 -14.80 -0.10
CA MET A 64 4.03 -15.58 0.84
C MET A 64 5.49 -15.72 0.37
N ILE A 65 5.72 -15.96 -0.93
CA ILE A 65 7.07 -15.98 -1.49
C ILE A 65 7.72 -14.60 -1.33
N SER A 66 6.99 -13.53 -1.61
CA SER A 66 7.45 -12.16 -1.44
C SER A 66 7.81 -11.84 0.02
N ALA A 67 7.05 -12.35 1.00
CA ALA A 67 7.34 -12.21 2.43
C ALA A 67 8.69 -12.85 2.85
N THR A 68 9.21 -13.82 2.08
CA THR A 68 10.53 -14.39 2.31
C THR A 68 11.64 -13.35 2.16
N ILE A 69 11.45 -12.36 1.29
CA ILE A 69 12.42 -11.25 1.13
C ILE A 69 12.48 -10.42 2.41
N THR A 70 11.32 -10.13 3.01
CA THR A 70 11.22 -9.43 4.30
C THR A 70 11.97 -10.19 5.40
N GLN A 71 11.83 -11.51 5.45
CA GLN A 71 12.56 -12.37 6.40
C GLN A 71 14.07 -12.32 6.18
N ILE A 72 14.54 -12.37 4.95
CA ILE A 72 15.99 -12.26 4.64
C ILE A 72 16.54 -10.92 5.09
N ILE A 73 15.81 -9.82 4.86
CA ILE A 73 16.19 -8.49 5.33
C ILE A 73 16.29 -8.48 6.87
N THR A 74 15.26 -8.98 7.55
CA THR A 74 15.22 -9.02 9.02
C THR A 74 16.40 -9.80 9.61
N ASN A 75 16.70 -10.98 9.05
CA ASN A 75 17.83 -11.81 9.52
C ASN A 75 19.19 -11.11 9.37
N ARG A 76 19.34 -10.24 8.36
CA ARG A 76 20.57 -9.49 8.16
C ARG A 76 20.88 -8.50 9.29
N TYR A 77 19.86 -8.06 10.02
CA TYR A 77 19.99 -7.09 11.12
C TYR A 77 19.86 -7.73 12.51
N GLU A 78 20.02 -9.05 12.63
CA GLU A 78 19.90 -9.79 13.89
C GLU A 78 20.83 -9.23 14.98
N ALA A 79 22.05 -8.82 14.65
CA ALA A 79 22.98 -8.20 15.58
C ALA A 79 22.46 -6.88 16.18
N ALA A 80 21.76 -6.06 15.38
CA ALA A 80 21.14 -4.84 15.87
C ALA A 80 19.98 -5.12 16.83
N PHE A 81 19.24 -6.21 16.63
CA PHE A 81 18.18 -6.65 17.54
C PHE A 81 18.73 -7.17 18.86
N ALA A 82 19.85 -7.89 18.83
CA ALA A 82 20.50 -8.38 20.03
C ALA A 82 21.00 -7.22 20.92
N ALA A 83 21.50 -6.15 20.29
CA ALA A 83 21.98 -4.96 21.02
C ALA A 83 20.83 -4.09 21.56
N VAL A 84 19.77 -3.90 20.77
CA VAL A 84 18.59 -3.09 21.16
C VAL A 84 17.29 -3.85 20.84
N PRO A 85 16.88 -4.82 21.69
CA PRO A 85 15.70 -5.67 21.43
C PRO A 85 14.40 -4.88 21.22
N LEU A 86 14.33 -3.68 21.80
CA LEU A 86 13.17 -2.80 21.70
C LEU A 86 12.86 -2.38 20.25
N LEU A 87 13.85 -2.35 19.37
CA LEU A 87 13.67 -2.02 17.94
C LEU A 87 12.69 -2.99 17.25
N VAL A 88 12.69 -4.27 17.62
CA VAL A 88 11.78 -5.27 17.05
C VAL A 88 10.31 -4.90 17.30
N SER A 89 10.00 -4.32 18.47
CA SER A 89 8.64 -3.94 18.84
C SER A 89 8.03 -2.86 17.95
N PHE A 90 8.85 -2.09 17.24
CA PHE A 90 8.38 -1.02 16.34
C PHE A 90 8.26 -1.44 14.88
N MET A 91 8.76 -2.63 14.49
CA MET A 91 8.65 -3.13 13.12
C MET A 91 7.21 -3.11 12.59
N PRO A 92 6.21 -3.67 13.32
CA PRO A 92 4.84 -3.68 12.82
C PRO A 92 4.28 -2.28 12.57
N MET A 93 4.62 -1.32 13.44
CA MET A 93 4.17 0.07 13.30
C MET A 93 4.75 0.74 12.06
N ILE A 94 6.05 0.53 11.77
CA ILE A 94 6.71 1.10 10.59
C ILE A 94 6.13 0.50 9.32
N MET A 95 5.97 -0.83 9.25
CA MET A 95 5.39 -1.54 8.12
C MET A 95 3.96 -1.09 7.87
N ASP A 96 3.10 -1.13 8.88
CA ASP A 96 1.69 -0.72 8.76
C ASP A 96 1.56 0.73 8.28
N THR A 97 2.33 1.65 8.87
CA THR A 97 2.33 3.07 8.45
C THR A 97 2.77 3.20 6.98
N GLY A 98 3.82 2.49 6.58
CA GLY A 98 4.32 2.49 5.21
C GLY A 98 3.30 1.90 4.24
N GLY A 99 2.79 0.71 4.53
CA GLY A 99 1.80 0.01 3.71
C GLY A 99 0.54 0.83 3.48
N ASN A 100 0.00 1.42 4.56
CA ASN A 100 -1.19 2.27 4.49
C ASN A 100 -0.95 3.55 3.65
N CYS A 101 0.21 4.21 3.81
CA CYS A 101 0.56 5.39 3.03
C CYS A 101 0.72 5.07 1.54
N GLY A 102 1.34 3.93 1.21
CA GLY A 102 1.51 3.47 -0.16
C GLY A 102 0.17 3.11 -0.82
N ALA A 103 -0.67 2.37 -0.09
CA ALA A 103 -2.00 1.97 -0.56
C ALA A 103 -2.90 3.18 -0.83
N GLN A 104 -2.88 4.21 0.04
CA GLN A 104 -3.64 5.44 -0.18
C GLN A 104 -3.23 6.16 -1.48
N SER A 105 -1.93 6.31 -1.71
CA SER A 105 -1.43 6.95 -2.94
C SER A 105 -1.80 6.12 -4.16
N SER A 106 -1.60 4.80 -4.12
CA SER A 106 -1.94 3.91 -5.22
C SER A 106 -3.41 3.98 -5.59
N THR A 107 -4.30 3.88 -4.61
CA THR A 107 -5.76 3.93 -4.86
C THR A 107 -6.17 5.22 -5.56
N LEU A 108 -5.61 6.36 -5.13
CA LEU A 108 -5.90 7.64 -5.78
C LEU A 108 -5.39 7.71 -7.22
N ILE A 109 -4.20 7.15 -7.48
CA ILE A 109 -3.62 7.12 -8.83
C ILE A 109 -4.38 6.15 -9.72
N ILE A 110 -4.74 4.95 -9.24
CA ILE A 110 -5.56 3.98 -9.98
C ILE A 110 -6.89 4.62 -10.40
N ARG A 111 -7.57 5.29 -9.46
CA ARG A 111 -8.79 6.02 -9.76
C ARG A 111 -8.58 7.12 -10.81
N GLY A 112 -7.52 7.93 -10.68
CA GLY A 112 -7.22 8.99 -11.65
C GLY A 112 -6.90 8.43 -13.05
N ILE A 113 -6.29 7.24 -13.10
CA ILE A 113 -6.03 6.53 -14.36
C ILE A 113 -7.33 5.99 -14.96
N ALA A 114 -8.24 5.44 -14.14
CA ALA A 114 -9.52 4.90 -14.59
C ALA A 114 -10.47 6.00 -15.12
N LEU A 115 -10.43 7.20 -14.50
CA LEU A 115 -11.21 8.36 -14.92
C LEU A 115 -10.55 9.17 -16.07
N ASP A 116 -9.44 8.69 -16.63
CA ASP A 116 -8.64 9.36 -17.65
C ASP A 116 -8.13 10.77 -17.26
N GLU A 117 -8.05 11.04 -15.93
CA GLU A 117 -7.52 12.28 -15.36
C GLU A 117 -5.99 12.26 -15.30
N ILE A 118 -5.36 11.07 -15.23
CA ILE A 118 -3.92 10.86 -15.11
C ILE A 118 -3.41 10.02 -16.27
N HIS A 119 -2.46 10.60 -17.02
CA HIS A 119 -1.80 9.95 -18.13
C HIS A 119 -0.33 9.68 -17.78
N PHE A 120 0.31 8.74 -18.51
CA PHE A 120 1.74 8.45 -18.28
C PHE A 120 2.64 9.68 -18.53
N SER A 121 2.23 10.61 -19.38
CA SER A 121 2.90 11.91 -19.61
C SER A 121 3.03 12.75 -18.33
N ASP A 122 2.13 12.54 -17.37
CA ASP A 122 2.12 13.29 -16.11
C ASP A 122 2.92 12.62 -15.00
N PHE A 123 3.67 11.53 -15.31
CA PHE A 123 4.40 10.73 -14.34
C PHE A 123 5.21 11.58 -13.34
N PHE A 124 6.06 12.46 -13.83
CA PHE A 124 6.89 13.31 -12.96
C PHE A 124 6.08 14.32 -12.15
N LYS A 125 4.97 14.83 -12.71
CA LYS A 125 4.08 15.76 -11.98
C LYS A 125 3.40 15.05 -10.82
N VAL A 126 2.92 13.82 -11.05
CA VAL A 126 2.26 12.99 -10.05
C VAL A 126 3.24 12.61 -8.93
N VAL A 127 4.42 12.08 -9.28
CA VAL A 127 5.44 11.69 -8.31
C VAL A 127 5.89 12.89 -7.47
N PHE A 128 6.10 14.05 -8.09
CA PHE A 128 6.48 15.26 -7.37
C PHE A 128 5.36 15.78 -6.46
N LYS A 129 4.11 15.68 -6.88
CA LYS A 129 2.94 16.03 -6.06
C LYS A 129 2.86 15.11 -4.83
N GLU A 130 2.96 13.79 -5.01
CA GLU A 130 2.94 12.83 -3.91
C GLU A 130 4.14 12.99 -2.97
N PHE A 131 5.33 13.31 -3.50
CA PHE A 131 6.50 13.64 -2.69
C PHE A 131 6.24 14.86 -1.79
N ARG A 132 5.63 15.93 -2.30
CA ARG A 132 5.29 17.10 -1.47
C ARG A 132 4.24 16.78 -0.41
N ILE A 133 3.24 15.97 -0.76
CA ILE A 133 2.23 15.49 0.19
C ILE A 133 2.90 14.64 1.28
N SER A 134 3.85 13.78 0.89
CA SER A 134 4.55 12.91 1.84
C SER A 134 5.35 13.68 2.88
N ILE A 135 5.96 14.81 2.53
CA ILE A 135 6.68 15.67 3.49
C ILE A 135 5.74 16.16 4.58
N ILE A 136 4.55 16.63 4.20
CA ILE A 136 3.57 17.14 5.17
C ILE A 136 3.08 16.01 6.08
N VAL A 137 2.66 14.89 5.47
CA VAL A 137 2.12 13.74 6.21
C VAL A 137 3.18 13.15 7.13
N SER A 138 4.38 12.91 6.63
CA SER A 138 5.47 12.34 7.42
C SER A 138 5.89 13.21 8.59
N SER A 139 5.94 14.54 8.40
CA SER A 139 6.28 15.48 9.49
C SER A 139 5.28 15.39 10.64
N VAL A 140 3.99 15.35 10.33
CA VAL A 140 2.94 15.23 11.37
C VAL A 140 3.06 13.89 12.08
N LEU A 141 3.17 12.79 11.34
CA LEU A 141 3.27 11.45 11.92
C LEU A 141 4.54 11.27 12.74
N ALA A 142 5.68 11.79 12.28
CA ALA A 142 6.95 11.73 12.99
C ALA A 142 6.90 12.49 14.32
N VAL A 143 6.35 13.70 14.34
CA VAL A 143 6.20 14.47 15.57
C VAL A 143 5.28 13.76 16.56
N VAL A 144 4.10 13.35 16.14
CA VAL A 144 3.11 12.67 17.01
C VAL A 144 3.70 11.38 17.59
N ASN A 145 4.31 10.53 16.73
CA ASN A 145 4.90 9.28 17.20
C ASN A 145 6.18 9.50 18.02
N GLY A 146 7.04 10.45 17.64
CA GLY A 146 8.25 10.79 18.39
C GLY A 146 7.93 11.22 19.81
N VAL A 147 6.97 12.13 19.99
CA VAL A 147 6.50 12.58 21.30
C VAL A 147 5.89 11.41 22.10
N ARG A 148 5.03 10.61 21.47
CA ARG A 148 4.40 9.46 22.07
C ARG A 148 5.45 8.47 22.60
N ILE A 149 6.44 8.12 21.79
CA ILE A 149 7.48 7.16 22.14
C ILE A 149 8.37 7.71 23.26
N TYR A 150 8.76 8.98 23.16
CA TYR A 150 9.54 9.62 24.22
C TYR A 150 8.83 9.56 25.57
N ILE A 151 7.55 9.92 25.64
CA ILE A 151 6.75 9.87 26.89
C ILE A 151 6.62 8.44 27.41
N MET A 152 6.37 7.46 26.52
CA MET A 152 6.18 6.05 26.92
C MET A 152 7.45 5.39 27.45
N TYR A 153 8.62 5.77 26.95
CA TYR A 153 9.87 5.09 27.21
C TYR A 153 10.89 5.90 28.02
N GLN A 154 10.59 7.14 28.41
CA GLN A 154 11.49 8.00 29.20
C GLN A 154 11.97 7.38 30.52
N HIS A 155 11.21 6.45 31.10
CA HIS A 155 11.55 5.75 32.34
C HIS A 155 11.83 4.24 32.15
N LYS A 156 11.80 3.75 30.91
CA LYS A 156 11.92 2.32 30.59
C LYS A 156 13.14 1.98 29.73
N CYS A 157 13.82 2.98 29.21
CA CYS A 157 14.93 2.81 28.30
C CYS A 157 16.04 3.80 28.69
N ASP A 158 17.29 3.38 28.54
CA ASP A 158 18.45 4.24 28.85
C ASP A 158 18.62 5.38 27.83
N TYR A 159 18.07 5.20 26.62
CA TYR A 159 18.19 6.14 25.50
C TYR A 159 16.85 6.52 24.87
N PRO A 160 15.88 7.07 25.64
CA PRO A 160 14.52 7.31 25.15
C PRO A 160 14.46 8.35 24.01
N PHE A 161 15.33 9.35 24.06
CA PHE A 161 15.40 10.38 23.00
C PHE A 161 15.93 9.80 21.70
N MET A 162 16.98 8.96 21.75
CA MET A 162 17.54 8.34 20.53
C MET A 162 16.58 7.33 19.91
N LEU A 163 15.85 6.60 20.76
CA LEU A 163 14.79 5.72 20.28
C LEU A 163 13.70 6.51 19.56
N ALA A 164 13.19 7.57 20.18
CA ALA A 164 12.16 8.43 19.59
C ALA A 164 12.64 9.07 18.28
N LEU A 165 13.88 9.54 18.25
CA LEU A 165 14.50 10.11 17.05
C LEU A 165 14.62 9.08 15.92
N THR A 166 15.11 7.88 16.23
CA THR A 166 15.24 6.78 15.26
C THR A 166 13.90 6.46 14.63
N ILE A 167 12.85 6.32 15.44
CA ILE A 167 11.52 5.99 14.95
C ILE A 167 10.94 7.17 14.14
N ALA A 168 11.11 8.41 14.59
CA ALA A 168 10.64 9.59 13.86
C ALA A 168 11.30 9.72 12.48
N LEU A 169 12.62 9.57 12.40
CA LEU A 169 13.36 9.57 11.12
C LEU A 169 12.93 8.43 10.21
N SER A 170 12.71 7.24 10.79
CA SER A 170 12.26 6.06 10.04
C SER A 170 10.86 6.27 9.47
N ILE A 171 9.94 6.87 10.22
CA ILE A 171 8.59 7.23 9.72
C ILE A 171 8.71 8.22 8.56
N ILE A 172 9.53 9.25 8.67
CA ILE A 172 9.71 10.22 7.58
C ILE A 172 10.19 9.52 6.32
N ALA A 173 11.26 8.73 6.41
CA ALA A 173 11.84 8.03 5.27
C ALA A 173 10.83 7.02 4.67
N THR A 174 10.17 6.23 5.52
CA THR A 174 9.17 5.24 5.11
C THR A 174 7.99 5.87 4.39
N VAL A 175 7.39 6.93 4.94
CA VAL A 175 6.21 7.58 4.35
C VAL A 175 6.54 8.23 3.01
N ILE A 176 7.71 8.87 2.91
CA ILE A 176 8.16 9.46 1.63
C ILE A 176 8.32 8.36 0.58
N LEU A 177 9.05 7.31 0.91
CA LEU A 177 9.28 6.19 0.00
C LEU A 177 7.97 5.51 -0.41
N SER A 178 7.09 5.24 0.55
CA SER A 178 5.81 4.56 0.34
C SER A 178 4.89 5.31 -0.60
N LYS A 179 4.76 6.62 -0.44
CA LYS A 179 3.91 7.44 -1.31
C LYS A 179 4.48 7.55 -2.72
N VAL A 180 5.79 7.65 -2.85
CA VAL A 180 6.46 7.63 -4.15
C VAL A 180 6.26 6.29 -4.85
N ILE A 181 6.53 5.16 -4.18
CA ILE A 181 6.32 3.82 -4.74
C ILE A 181 4.85 3.61 -5.10
N GLY A 182 3.93 3.94 -4.17
CA GLY A 182 2.49 3.79 -4.37
C GLY A 182 1.96 4.58 -5.56
N SER A 183 2.54 5.74 -5.87
CA SER A 183 2.16 6.50 -7.05
C SER A 183 2.80 5.99 -8.34
N MET A 184 4.03 5.49 -8.28
CA MET A 184 4.77 5.03 -9.46
C MET A 184 4.25 3.70 -10.00
N LEU A 185 3.96 2.73 -9.13
CA LEU A 185 3.64 1.36 -9.53
C LEU A 185 2.41 1.26 -10.45
N PRO A 186 1.24 1.89 -10.16
CA PRO A 186 0.09 1.84 -11.04
C PRO A 186 0.35 2.47 -12.42
N MET A 187 1.11 3.57 -12.45
CA MET A 187 1.45 4.25 -13.70
C MET A 187 2.38 3.39 -14.57
N LEU A 188 3.35 2.70 -13.94
CA LEU A 188 4.23 1.76 -14.63
C LEU A 188 3.47 0.53 -15.13
N ALA A 189 2.51 0.01 -14.34
CA ALA A 189 1.66 -1.09 -14.76
C ALA A 189 0.88 -0.74 -16.03
N LYS A 190 0.22 0.42 -16.07
CA LYS A 190 -0.48 0.91 -17.28
C LYS A 190 0.46 1.01 -18.49
N LYS A 191 1.69 1.51 -18.29
CA LYS A 191 2.69 1.57 -19.36
C LYS A 191 3.09 0.19 -19.88
N CYS A 192 3.19 -0.79 -19.00
CA CYS A 192 3.48 -2.19 -19.34
C CYS A 192 2.25 -2.95 -19.89
N ARG A 193 1.11 -2.27 -20.08
CA ARG A 193 -0.17 -2.86 -20.49
C ARG A 193 -0.71 -3.90 -19.49
N LEU A 194 -0.32 -3.76 -18.23
CA LEU A 194 -0.89 -4.50 -17.12
C LEU A 194 -2.02 -3.66 -16.52
N ASP A 195 -3.00 -4.35 -15.95
CA ASP A 195 -4.09 -3.68 -15.25
C ASP A 195 -3.57 -2.98 -13.98
N PRO A 196 -3.71 -1.65 -13.85
CA PRO A 196 -3.27 -0.94 -12.66
C PRO A 196 -3.96 -1.40 -11.36
N ALA A 197 -5.16 -1.97 -11.43
CA ALA A 197 -5.88 -2.48 -10.27
C ALA A 197 -5.14 -3.63 -9.58
N ILE A 198 -4.35 -4.42 -10.31
CA ILE A 198 -3.49 -5.48 -9.75
C ILE A 198 -2.40 -4.90 -8.83
N MET A 199 -1.97 -3.66 -9.08
CA MET A 199 -0.97 -2.94 -8.26
C MET A 199 -1.60 -2.27 -7.03
N ALA A 200 -2.75 -2.76 -6.58
CA ALA A 200 -3.43 -2.23 -5.40
C ALA A 200 -2.84 -2.81 -4.10
N THR A 201 -3.56 -2.65 -3.03
CA THR A 201 -3.08 -2.77 -1.64
C THR A 201 -2.13 -3.94 -1.35
N PRO A 202 -2.41 -5.23 -1.67
CA PRO A 202 -1.57 -6.32 -1.17
C PRO A 202 -0.16 -6.37 -1.78
N LEU A 203 -0.01 -6.01 -3.05
CA LEU A 203 1.31 -6.00 -3.68
C LEU A 203 2.13 -4.80 -3.22
N ILE A 204 1.49 -3.63 -3.12
CA ILE A 204 2.15 -2.41 -2.64
C ILE A 204 2.61 -2.56 -1.20
N THR A 205 1.74 -3.04 -0.31
CA THR A 205 2.13 -3.25 1.09
C THR A 205 3.34 -4.14 1.19
N THR A 206 3.40 -5.26 0.49
CA THR A 206 4.54 -6.17 0.52
C THR A 206 5.85 -5.52 0.05
N ILE A 207 5.80 -4.76 -1.04
CA ILE A 207 6.99 -4.04 -1.56
C ILE A 207 7.42 -2.96 -0.56
N VAL A 208 6.46 -2.19 -0.07
CA VAL A 208 6.71 -1.11 0.88
C VAL A 208 7.23 -1.66 2.21
N ASP A 209 6.72 -2.79 2.70
CA ASP A 209 7.18 -3.41 3.94
C ASP A 209 8.66 -3.78 3.87
N CYS A 210 9.08 -4.42 2.77
CA CYS A 210 10.50 -4.74 2.55
C CYS A 210 11.39 -3.49 2.58
N CYS A 211 10.97 -2.46 1.84
CA CYS A 211 11.72 -1.21 1.75
C CYS A 211 11.74 -0.45 3.09
N SER A 212 10.61 -0.43 3.79
CA SER A 212 10.45 0.25 5.08
C SER A 212 11.33 -0.36 6.16
N LEU A 213 11.36 -1.70 6.24
CA LEU A 213 12.25 -2.41 7.18
C LEU A 213 13.72 -2.17 6.85
N PHE A 214 14.08 -2.23 5.58
CA PHE A 214 15.45 -1.93 5.16
C PHE A 214 15.88 -0.51 5.58
N LEU A 215 15.05 0.50 5.34
CA LEU A 215 15.31 1.87 5.77
C LEU A 215 15.37 1.99 7.29
N TYR A 216 14.40 1.41 7.98
CA TYR A 216 14.31 1.44 9.43
C TYR A 216 15.59 0.92 10.09
N PHE A 217 16.05 -0.27 9.68
CA PHE A 217 17.24 -0.86 10.28
C PHE A 217 18.52 -0.13 9.93
N ASN A 218 18.64 0.40 8.71
CA ASN A 218 19.79 1.25 8.37
C ASN A 218 19.83 2.51 9.25
N ILE A 219 18.70 3.19 9.41
CA ILE A 219 18.62 4.38 10.26
C ILE A 219 18.92 4.02 11.72
N ALA A 220 18.34 2.92 12.23
CA ALA A 220 18.60 2.45 13.58
C ALA A 220 20.09 2.14 13.79
N THR A 221 20.71 1.42 12.87
CA THR A 221 22.14 1.08 12.94
C THR A 221 22.99 2.36 12.95
N ILE A 222 22.71 3.32 12.07
CA ILE A 222 23.46 4.59 12.03
C ILE A 222 23.31 5.37 13.34
N VAL A 223 22.08 5.52 13.85
CA VAL A 223 21.83 6.31 15.07
C VAL A 223 22.47 5.63 16.29
N PHE A 224 22.33 4.31 16.46
CA PHE A 224 22.85 3.60 17.61
C PHE A 224 24.37 3.35 17.54
N SER A 225 24.97 3.26 16.34
CA SER A 225 26.42 3.22 16.19
C SER A 225 27.10 4.51 16.61
N HIS A 226 26.47 5.67 16.38
CA HIS A 226 27.01 6.95 16.85
C HIS A 226 27.07 7.07 18.39
N ILE A 227 26.33 6.27 19.10
CA ILE A 227 26.31 6.23 20.57
C ILE A 227 27.23 5.11 21.12
N GLY A 228 27.83 4.30 20.24
CA GLY A 228 28.71 3.20 20.61
C GLY A 228 27.99 1.97 21.19
N ILE A 229 26.71 1.78 20.81
CA ILE A 229 25.90 0.63 21.25
C ILE A 229 25.89 -0.48 20.19
N LEU A 230 26.07 -0.12 18.92
CA LEU A 230 26.19 -1.01 17.77
C LEU A 230 27.53 -0.85 17.08
#